data_515dc95a5c31bbe2ffcf4521f5a95501
#
_entry.id   515dc95a5c31bbe2ffcf4521f5a95501
#
_cell.length_a   1.000
_cell.length_b   1.000
_cell.length_c   1.000
_cell.angle_alpha   90.00
_cell.angle_beta   90.00
_cell.angle_gamma   90.00
#
_symmetry.space_group_name_H-M   'P 1'
#
loop_
_entity.id
_entity.type
_entity.pdbx_description
1 polymer ?
#
loop_
_entity_poly.entity_id
_entity_poly.type
_entity_poly.pdbx_seq_one_letter_code
_entity_poly.pdbx_strand_id
1 'polypeptide(L)'
;MTVINDAYYRNSKDELVKLKKFVDKSDLPNKETDLLYLDAYIANVNNEDLNDTEKKALKDEIFSRPNFDKSKLVLYCNFMMFYDLESNMLITRRIIKQFQGSNDVKTLAMVLTVIGNLLIQCIEENEYDATHFLIIAADQIDTKPELFFYKNVILLFKNMIGYHYKAEDKYLDICQIAIENFSLLGMPEYGKELERFLKKQNG
;
A
#
# COMPACT_ATOMS: atom_id res chain seq x y z
N MET A 1 2.50 19.18 0.60
CA MET A 1 2.47 17.73 0.34
C MET A 1 3.87 17.15 0.11
N THR A 2 4.70 17.62 -0.83
CA THR A 2 6.03 17.03 -1.13
C THR A 2 6.94 16.95 0.10
N VAL A 3 7.07 18.03 0.88
CA VAL A 3 7.95 18.07 2.08
C VAL A 3 7.50 17.09 3.16
N ILE A 4 6.18 16.93 3.34
CA ILE A 4 5.61 15.97 4.31
C ILE A 4 5.93 14.54 3.87
N ASN A 5 5.72 14.22 2.59
CA ASN A 5 6.04 12.90 2.04
C ASN A 5 7.55 12.58 2.14
N ASP A 6 8.41 13.57 1.86
CA ASP A 6 9.87 13.36 1.95
C ASP A 6 10.31 13.06 3.39
N ALA A 7 9.75 13.74 4.40
CA ALA A 7 10.01 13.48 5.82
C ALA A 7 9.50 12.08 6.23
N TYR A 8 8.33 11.68 5.75
CA TYR A 8 7.75 10.36 5.99
C TYR A 8 8.61 9.24 5.40
N TYR A 9 8.98 9.33 4.10
CA TYR A 9 9.81 8.29 3.45
C TYR A 9 11.22 8.18 4.03
N ARG A 10 11.73 9.23 4.68
CA ARG A 10 12.96 9.17 5.46
C ARG A 10 12.75 8.61 6.88
N ASN A 11 11.53 8.23 7.23
CA ASN A 11 11.14 7.77 8.55
C ASN A 11 11.55 8.75 9.68
N SER A 12 11.49 10.07 9.39
CA SER A 12 11.96 11.11 10.28
C SER A 12 10.83 11.69 11.12
N LYS A 13 10.52 11.01 12.24
CA LYS A 13 9.52 11.47 13.21
C LYS A 13 9.73 12.92 13.64
N ASP A 14 10.98 13.30 13.94
CA ASP A 14 11.30 14.65 14.41
C ASP A 14 10.98 15.72 13.37
N GLU A 15 11.20 15.44 12.09
CA GLU A 15 10.85 16.34 10.99
C GLU A 15 9.33 16.45 10.85
N LEU A 16 8.59 15.36 10.91
CA LEU A 16 7.12 15.36 10.87
C LEU A 16 6.54 16.18 12.02
N VAL A 17 7.04 16.00 13.24
CA VAL A 17 6.59 16.78 14.42
C VAL A 17 6.92 18.27 14.27
N LYS A 18 8.11 18.63 13.73
CA LYS A 18 8.46 20.02 13.45
C LYS A 18 7.54 20.63 12.39
N LEU A 19 7.27 19.89 11.32
CA LEU A 19 6.33 20.32 10.28
C LEU A 19 4.92 20.53 10.84
N LYS A 20 4.43 19.63 11.70
CA LYS A 20 3.14 19.79 12.36
C LYS A 20 3.06 21.08 13.17
N LYS A 21 4.08 21.36 13.98
CA LYS A 21 4.16 22.62 14.78
C LYS A 21 4.23 23.87 13.89
N PHE A 22 4.88 23.79 12.74
CA PHE A 22 4.93 24.88 11.77
C PHE A 22 3.57 25.13 11.13
N VAL A 23 2.92 24.07 10.63
CA VAL A 23 1.59 24.16 10.00
C VAL A 23 0.55 24.66 11.01
N ASP A 24 0.59 24.20 12.26
CA ASP A 24 -0.32 24.61 13.31
C ASP A 24 -0.27 26.12 13.60
N LYS A 25 0.91 26.72 13.49
CA LYS A 25 1.14 28.16 13.69
C LYS A 25 0.97 29.01 12.42
N SER A 26 0.73 28.39 11.28
CA SER A 26 0.59 29.06 10.00
C SER A 26 -0.88 29.39 9.67
N ASP A 27 -1.06 30.34 8.73
CA ASP A 27 -2.37 30.65 8.15
C ASP A 27 -2.51 30.05 6.75
N LEU A 28 -1.99 28.80 6.56
CA LEU A 28 -2.09 28.10 5.29
C LEU A 28 -3.54 27.75 4.94
N PRO A 29 -3.95 27.86 3.66
CA PRO A 29 -5.34 27.65 3.24
C PRO A 29 -5.86 26.23 3.49
N ASN A 30 -4.96 25.23 3.55
CA ASN A 30 -5.30 23.81 3.76
C ASN A 30 -4.82 23.31 5.13
N LYS A 31 -4.68 24.20 6.11
CA LYS A 31 -4.10 23.91 7.43
C LYS A 31 -4.70 22.67 8.09
N GLU A 32 -6.03 22.57 8.16
CA GLU A 32 -6.73 21.46 8.82
C GLU A 32 -6.43 20.12 8.12
N THR A 33 -6.46 20.10 6.80
CA THR A 33 -6.14 18.91 6.00
C THR A 33 -4.66 18.51 6.15
N ASP A 34 -3.76 19.50 6.12
CA ASP A 34 -2.31 19.24 6.27
C ASP A 34 -1.99 18.72 7.70
N LEU A 35 -2.66 19.21 8.75
CA LEU A 35 -2.55 18.71 10.11
C LEU A 35 -3.05 17.27 10.21
N LEU A 36 -4.20 16.95 9.63
CA LEU A 36 -4.76 15.60 9.58
C LEU A 36 -3.77 14.62 8.92
N TYR A 37 -3.15 14.99 7.80
CA TYR A 37 -2.15 14.16 7.14
C TYR A 37 -0.89 13.99 7.98
N LEU A 38 -0.43 15.03 8.65
CA LEU A 38 0.73 14.97 9.53
C LEU A 38 0.46 14.06 10.73
N ASP A 39 -0.74 14.09 11.31
CA ASP A 39 -1.14 13.18 12.37
C ASP A 39 -1.16 11.72 11.91
N ALA A 40 -1.71 11.45 10.73
CA ALA A 40 -1.72 10.13 10.15
C ALA A 40 -0.30 9.61 9.84
N TYR A 41 0.60 10.45 9.30
CA TYR A 41 1.98 10.05 9.07
C TYR A 41 2.76 9.81 10.38
N ILE A 42 2.54 10.63 11.40
CA ILE A 42 3.18 10.45 12.71
C ILE A 42 2.68 9.16 13.37
N ALA A 43 1.38 8.89 13.33
CA ALA A 43 0.80 7.65 13.84
C ALA A 43 1.39 6.41 13.13
N ASN A 44 1.47 6.46 11.79
CA ASN A 44 2.07 5.37 10.99
C ASN A 44 3.54 5.12 11.39
N VAL A 45 4.37 6.17 11.47
CA VAL A 45 5.80 6.03 11.87
C VAL A 45 5.95 5.50 13.29
N ASN A 46 5.00 5.77 14.17
CA ASN A 46 4.99 5.28 15.55
C ASN A 46 4.40 3.87 15.70
N ASN A 47 3.81 3.28 14.66
CA ASN A 47 2.94 2.10 14.73
C ASN A 47 1.76 2.31 15.71
N GLU A 48 1.22 3.52 15.74
CA GLU A 48 0.05 3.91 16.52
C GLU A 48 -1.17 3.95 15.59
N ASP A 49 -2.35 3.74 16.17
CA ASP A 49 -3.61 3.86 15.43
C ASP A 49 -4.17 5.29 15.57
N LEU A 50 -4.99 5.69 14.61
CA LEU A 50 -5.75 6.93 14.67
C LEU A 50 -7.06 6.73 15.42
N ASN A 51 -7.59 7.78 16.03
CA ASN A 51 -8.93 7.73 16.58
C ASN A 51 -10.00 7.70 15.46
N ASP A 52 -11.22 7.29 15.83
CA ASP A 52 -12.32 7.09 14.86
C ASP A 52 -12.68 8.38 14.10
N THR A 53 -12.54 9.55 14.74
CA THR A 53 -12.82 10.84 14.11
C THR A 53 -11.79 11.15 13.02
N GLU A 54 -10.50 10.91 13.30
CA GLU A 54 -9.41 11.11 12.35
C GLU A 54 -9.50 10.11 11.20
N LYS A 55 -9.77 8.84 11.48
CA LYS A 55 -10.01 7.80 10.45
C LYS A 55 -11.15 8.20 9.52
N LYS A 56 -12.26 8.67 10.10
CA LYS A 56 -13.40 9.16 9.33
C LYS A 56 -13.04 10.36 8.47
N ALA A 57 -12.33 11.34 9.02
CA ALA A 57 -11.91 12.53 8.27
C ALA A 57 -10.99 12.17 7.09
N LEU A 58 -10.02 11.24 7.29
CA LEU A 58 -9.18 10.72 6.19
C LEU A 58 -10.01 10.01 5.12
N LYS A 59 -10.99 9.20 5.53
CA LYS A 59 -11.88 8.49 4.63
C LYS A 59 -12.73 9.48 3.81
N ASP A 60 -13.29 10.49 4.45
CA ASP A 60 -14.08 11.53 3.81
C ASP A 60 -13.24 12.31 2.80
N GLU A 61 -11.97 12.63 3.11
CA GLU A 61 -11.05 13.28 2.17
C GLU A 61 -10.76 12.41 0.94
N ILE A 62 -10.57 11.09 1.11
CA ILE A 62 -10.40 10.15 -0.02
C ILE A 62 -11.67 10.08 -0.88
N PHE A 63 -12.86 10.13 -0.27
CA PHE A 63 -14.13 10.06 -0.98
C PHE A 63 -14.63 11.41 -1.51
N SER A 64 -14.11 12.54 -1.03
CA SER A 64 -14.57 13.91 -1.39
C SER A 64 -14.54 14.20 -2.90
N ARG A 65 -13.65 13.53 -3.66
CA ARG A 65 -13.49 13.70 -5.10
C ARG A 65 -13.78 12.39 -5.82
N PRO A 66 -14.52 12.45 -6.96
CA PRO A 66 -14.91 11.24 -7.69
C PRO A 66 -13.73 10.49 -8.33
N ASN A 67 -12.65 11.21 -8.67
CA ASN A 67 -11.48 10.67 -9.37
C ASN A 67 -10.22 10.72 -8.51
N PHE A 68 -9.33 9.75 -8.74
CA PHE A 68 -8.01 9.70 -8.13
C PHE A 68 -7.00 10.37 -9.07
N ASP A 69 -6.36 11.42 -8.60
CA ASP A 69 -5.10 11.91 -9.17
C ASP A 69 -3.90 11.22 -8.51
N LYS A 70 -2.68 11.52 -8.99
CA LYS A 70 -1.45 10.94 -8.45
C LYS A 70 -1.26 11.23 -6.95
N SER A 71 -1.58 12.44 -6.51
CA SER A 71 -1.43 12.85 -5.10
C SER A 71 -2.37 12.06 -4.20
N LYS A 72 -3.61 11.87 -4.64
CA LYS A 72 -4.62 11.09 -3.92
C LYS A 72 -4.29 9.61 -3.88
N LEU A 73 -3.71 9.05 -4.95
CA LEU A 73 -3.21 7.67 -4.96
C LEU A 73 -2.10 7.47 -3.93
N VAL A 74 -1.10 8.37 -3.91
CA VAL A 74 0.00 8.33 -2.92
C VAL A 74 -0.56 8.41 -1.50
N LEU A 75 -1.49 9.34 -1.27
CA LEU A 75 -2.13 9.51 0.03
C LEU A 75 -2.85 8.24 0.46
N TYR A 76 -3.64 7.66 -0.44
CA TYR A 76 -4.36 6.42 -0.16
C TYR A 76 -3.40 5.26 0.12
N CYS A 77 -2.36 5.06 -0.70
CA CYS A 77 -1.35 4.03 -0.45
C CYS A 77 -0.75 4.11 0.96
N ASN A 78 -0.49 5.34 1.45
CA ASN A 78 0.14 5.54 2.75
C ASN A 78 -0.82 5.37 3.93
N PHE A 79 -2.13 5.50 3.70
CA PHE A 79 -3.14 5.50 4.76
C PHE A 79 -4.09 4.29 4.72
N MET A 80 -3.89 3.35 3.79
CA MET A 80 -4.69 2.12 3.69
C MET A 80 -4.79 1.36 5.02
N MET A 81 -3.72 1.38 5.81
CA MET A 81 -3.65 0.69 7.11
C MET A 81 -4.68 1.21 8.14
N PHE A 82 -5.20 2.42 7.97
CA PHE A 82 -6.21 3.01 8.87
C PHE A 82 -7.65 2.68 8.45
N TYR A 83 -7.84 1.97 7.35
CA TYR A 83 -9.16 1.60 6.84
C TYR A 83 -9.42 0.10 7.01
N ASP A 84 -10.68 -0.22 7.30
CA ASP A 84 -11.14 -1.61 7.28
C ASP A 84 -11.06 -2.22 5.88
N LEU A 85 -11.05 -3.55 5.82
CA LEU A 85 -10.93 -4.30 4.57
C LEU A 85 -12.05 -3.95 3.58
N GLU A 86 -13.29 -3.80 4.05
CA GLU A 86 -14.44 -3.47 3.19
C GLU A 86 -14.23 -2.11 2.50
N SER A 87 -13.81 -1.10 3.26
CA SER A 87 -13.49 0.23 2.73
C SER A 87 -12.36 0.17 1.71
N ASN A 88 -11.27 -0.54 2.03
CA ASN A 88 -10.14 -0.72 1.13
C ASN A 88 -10.54 -1.45 -0.15
N MET A 89 -11.38 -2.48 -0.06
CA MET A 89 -11.93 -3.19 -1.21
C MET A 89 -12.73 -2.27 -2.13
N LEU A 90 -13.60 -1.45 -1.56
CA LEU A 90 -14.43 -0.50 -2.32
C LEU A 90 -13.57 0.55 -3.04
N ILE A 91 -12.61 1.14 -2.33
CA ILE A 91 -11.71 2.16 -2.88
C ILE A 91 -10.84 1.55 -3.98
N THR A 92 -10.24 0.39 -3.72
CA THR A 92 -9.35 -0.29 -4.69
C THR A 92 -10.10 -0.68 -5.97
N ARG A 93 -11.34 -1.16 -5.89
CA ARG A 93 -12.16 -1.41 -7.08
C ARG A 93 -12.36 -0.16 -7.95
N ARG A 94 -12.57 1.00 -7.33
CA ARG A 94 -12.69 2.29 -8.05
C ARG A 94 -11.37 2.68 -8.71
N ILE A 95 -10.24 2.51 -8.01
CA ILE A 95 -8.91 2.80 -8.54
C ILE A 95 -8.61 1.91 -9.75
N ILE A 96 -8.80 0.59 -9.62
CA ILE A 96 -8.58 -0.36 -10.72
C ILE A 96 -9.43 0.03 -11.93
N LYS A 97 -10.73 0.29 -11.75
CA LYS A 97 -11.63 0.69 -12.83
C LYS A 97 -11.20 2.00 -13.50
N GLN A 98 -10.77 2.98 -12.72
CA GLN A 98 -10.34 4.29 -13.25
C GLN A 98 -9.08 4.20 -14.10
N PHE A 99 -8.12 3.35 -13.70
CA PHE A 99 -6.82 3.25 -14.35
C PHE A 99 -6.69 2.05 -15.28
N GLN A 100 -7.77 1.32 -15.52
CA GLN A 100 -7.81 0.23 -16.49
C GLN A 100 -7.41 0.78 -17.88
N GLY A 101 -6.41 0.15 -18.50
CA GLY A 101 -5.87 0.60 -19.79
C GLY A 101 -4.94 1.81 -19.73
N SER A 102 -4.56 2.30 -18.57
CA SER A 102 -3.53 3.33 -18.44
C SER A 102 -2.17 2.85 -18.97
N ASN A 103 -1.43 3.77 -19.63
CA ASN A 103 -0.06 3.52 -20.08
C ASN A 103 0.99 4.27 -19.21
N ASP A 104 0.55 5.08 -18.25
CA ASP A 104 1.46 5.84 -17.37
C ASP A 104 2.08 4.91 -16.32
N VAL A 105 3.35 4.59 -16.50
CA VAL A 105 4.10 3.64 -15.66
C VAL A 105 4.07 4.03 -14.18
N LYS A 106 4.16 5.32 -13.85
CA LYS A 106 4.10 5.79 -12.46
C LYS A 106 2.75 5.53 -11.82
N THR A 107 1.68 5.77 -12.57
CA THR A 107 0.32 5.45 -12.11
C THR A 107 0.12 3.95 -11.96
N LEU A 108 0.60 3.14 -12.93
CA LEU A 108 0.51 1.67 -12.85
C LEU A 108 1.30 1.10 -11.66
N ALA A 109 2.47 1.67 -11.36
CA ALA A 109 3.24 1.31 -10.16
C ALA A 109 2.42 1.54 -8.87
N MET A 110 1.75 2.70 -8.76
CA MET A 110 0.88 3.00 -7.61
C MET A 110 -0.34 2.07 -7.53
N VAL A 111 -0.97 1.75 -8.66
CA VAL A 111 -2.07 0.77 -8.71
C VAL A 111 -1.61 -0.60 -8.22
N LEU A 112 -0.44 -1.07 -8.67
CA LEU A 112 0.15 -2.33 -8.19
C LEU A 112 0.51 -2.28 -6.71
N THR A 113 0.97 -1.12 -6.19
CA THR A 113 1.19 -0.93 -4.74
C THR A 113 -0.12 -1.07 -3.96
N VAL A 114 -1.19 -0.41 -4.41
CA VAL A 114 -2.51 -0.53 -3.78
C VAL A 114 -2.99 -1.98 -3.78
N ILE A 115 -2.85 -2.68 -4.90
CA ILE A 115 -3.22 -4.10 -4.99
C ILE A 115 -2.37 -4.94 -4.03
N GLY A 116 -1.05 -4.74 -4.00
CA GLY A 116 -0.14 -5.47 -3.12
C GLY A 116 -0.48 -5.27 -1.64
N ASN A 117 -0.71 -4.03 -1.20
CA ASN A 117 -1.08 -3.72 0.18
C ASN A 117 -2.43 -4.36 0.55
N LEU A 118 -3.40 -4.36 -0.36
CA LEU A 118 -4.69 -4.99 -0.10
C LEU A 118 -4.59 -6.53 -0.08
N LEU A 119 -3.71 -7.14 -0.89
CA LEU A 119 -3.42 -8.57 -0.82
C LEU A 119 -2.82 -8.96 0.54
N ILE A 120 -1.92 -8.13 1.09
CA ILE A 120 -1.38 -8.33 2.45
C ILE A 120 -2.52 -8.34 3.46
N GLN A 121 -3.39 -7.33 3.44
CA GLN A 121 -4.52 -7.24 4.36
C GLN A 121 -5.46 -8.44 4.23
N CYS A 122 -5.83 -8.83 3.00
CA CYS A 122 -6.66 -10.02 2.77
C CYS A 122 -6.02 -11.30 3.35
N ILE A 123 -4.71 -11.48 3.17
CA ILE A 123 -4.00 -12.64 3.71
C ILE A 123 -3.96 -12.61 5.24
N GLU A 124 -3.69 -11.45 5.85
CA GLU A 124 -3.66 -11.29 7.32
C GLU A 124 -5.02 -11.52 7.97
N GLU A 125 -6.11 -11.13 7.30
CA GLU A 125 -7.48 -11.31 7.78
C GLU A 125 -8.09 -12.67 7.35
N ASN A 126 -7.33 -13.52 6.63
CA ASN A 126 -7.77 -14.81 6.07
C ASN A 126 -8.94 -14.69 5.06
N GLU A 127 -9.07 -13.55 4.41
CA GLU A 127 -10.10 -13.26 3.40
C GLU A 127 -9.61 -13.59 1.98
N TYR A 128 -9.18 -14.81 1.77
CA TYR A 128 -8.56 -15.28 0.52
C TYR A 128 -9.48 -15.18 -0.70
N ASP A 129 -10.78 -15.40 -0.53
CA ASP A 129 -11.76 -15.30 -1.64
C ASP A 129 -11.84 -13.88 -2.22
N ALA A 130 -11.57 -12.89 -1.39
CA ALA A 130 -11.52 -11.49 -1.81
C ALA A 130 -10.34 -11.15 -2.73
N THR A 131 -9.31 -12.02 -2.82
CA THR A 131 -8.08 -11.74 -3.57
C THR A 131 -8.19 -11.94 -5.08
N HIS A 132 -9.16 -12.73 -5.54
CA HIS A 132 -9.25 -13.17 -6.93
C HIS A 132 -9.29 -12.01 -7.93
N PHE A 133 -10.13 -11.00 -7.70
CA PHE A 133 -10.22 -9.86 -8.61
C PHE A 133 -8.96 -8.98 -8.59
N LEU A 134 -8.23 -8.93 -7.46
CA LEU A 134 -6.98 -8.19 -7.31
C LEU A 134 -5.87 -8.82 -8.16
N ILE A 135 -5.77 -10.15 -8.12
CA ILE A 135 -4.81 -10.91 -8.93
C ILE A 135 -5.11 -10.72 -10.42
N ILE A 136 -6.37 -10.84 -10.83
CA ILE A 136 -6.77 -10.61 -12.23
C ILE A 136 -6.42 -9.20 -12.67
N ALA A 137 -6.71 -8.18 -11.87
CA ALA A 137 -6.39 -6.80 -12.19
C ALA A 137 -4.88 -6.56 -12.31
N ALA A 138 -4.08 -7.15 -11.41
CA ALA A 138 -2.63 -7.07 -11.48
C ALA A 138 -2.06 -7.79 -12.72
N ASP A 139 -2.61 -8.95 -13.09
CA ASP A 139 -2.21 -9.72 -14.28
C ASP A 139 -2.54 -8.99 -15.58
N GLN A 140 -3.60 -8.18 -15.63
CA GLN A 140 -3.98 -7.35 -16.78
C GLN A 140 -3.04 -6.15 -17.03
N ILE A 141 -2.22 -5.78 -16.06
CA ILE A 141 -1.21 -4.75 -16.23
C ILE A 141 0.02 -5.39 -16.90
N ASP A 142 0.39 -4.92 -18.10
CA ASP A 142 1.55 -5.40 -18.82
C ASP A 142 2.83 -5.25 -18.00
N THR A 143 3.69 -6.27 -18.06
CA THR A 143 4.98 -6.24 -17.39
C THR A 143 5.94 -5.32 -18.17
N LYS A 144 6.44 -4.28 -17.50
CA LYS A 144 7.46 -3.36 -17.98
C LYS A 144 8.66 -3.39 -17.03
N PRO A 145 9.89 -3.09 -17.50
CA PRO A 145 11.07 -3.10 -16.62
C PRO A 145 10.90 -2.28 -15.35
N GLU A 146 10.28 -1.11 -15.45
CA GLU A 146 10.05 -0.19 -14.33
C GLU A 146 9.02 -0.72 -13.32
N LEU A 147 8.23 -1.72 -13.70
CA LEU A 147 7.22 -2.37 -12.84
C LEU A 147 7.73 -3.66 -12.20
N PHE A 148 8.98 -4.05 -12.46
CA PHE A 148 9.52 -5.34 -11.99
C PHE A 148 9.38 -5.53 -10.49
N PHE A 149 9.74 -4.52 -9.69
CA PHE A 149 9.60 -4.57 -8.23
C PHE A 149 8.16 -4.94 -7.81
N TYR A 150 7.18 -4.21 -8.33
CA TYR A 150 5.77 -4.38 -7.98
C TYR A 150 5.22 -5.72 -8.47
N LYS A 151 5.61 -6.13 -9.67
CA LYS A 151 5.22 -7.43 -10.24
C LYS A 151 5.81 -8.59 -9.46
N ASN A 152 7.04 -8.46 -8.95
CA ASN A 152 7.67 -9.48 -8.10
C ASN A 152 6.96 -9.62 -6.74
N VAL A 153 6.50 -8.49 -6.15
CA VAL A 153 5.64 -8.50 -4.95
C VAL A 153 4.31 -9.22 -5.23
N ILE A 154 3.65 -8.90 -6.34
CA ILE A 154 2.40 -9.58 -6.73
C ILE A 154 2.63 -11.07 -6.98
N LEU A 155 3.75 -11.45 -7.61
CA LEU A 155 4.12 -12.85 -7.84
C LEU A 155 4.20 -13.63 -6.52
N LEU A 156 4.83 -13.04 -5.48
CA LEU A 156 4.91 -13.63 -4.14
C LEU A 156 3.50 -13.87 -3.58
N PHE A 157 2.67 -12.84 -3.48
CA PHE A 157 1.34 -12.97 -2.86
C PHE A 157 0.41 -13.89 -3.64
N LYS A 158 0.45 -13.86 -4.98
CA LYS A 158 -0.30 -14.79 -5.82
C LYS A 158 0.05 -16.25 -5.52
N ASN A 159 1.32 -16.54 -5.27
CA ASN A 159 1.75 -17.91 -4.96
C ASN A 159 1.49 -18.27 -3.49
N MET A 160 1.56 -17.34 -2.54
CA MET A 160 1.08 -17.59 -1.17
C MET A 160 -0.40 -17.99 -1.17
N ILE A 161 -1.24 -17.27 -1.90
CA ILE A 161 -2.66 -17.58 -2.06
C ILE A 161 -2.85 -18.92 -2.78
N GLY A 162 -2.04 -19.20 -3.82
CA GLY A 162 -2.04 -20.49 -4.52
C GLY A 162 -1.73 -21.66 -3.59
N TYR A 163 -0.76 -21.49 -2.69
CA TYR A 163 -0.39 -22.49 -1.67
C TYR A 163 -1.52 -22.72 -0.67
N HIS A 164 -2.17 -21.65 -0.20
CA HIS A 164 -3.33 -21.75 0.69
C HIS A 164 -4.43 -22.67 0.13
N TYR A 165 -4.73 -22.55 -1.18
CA TYR A 165 -5.80 -23.35 -1.78
C TYR A 165 -5.39 -24.80 -2.16
N LYS A 166 -4.10 -25.02 -2.50
CA LYS A 166 -3.68 -26.29 -3.12
C LYS A 166 -2.63 -27.06 -2.34
N ALA A 167 -1.92 -26.41 -1.41
CA ALA A 167 -0.84 -26.98 -0.60
C ALA A 167 0.23 -27.76 -1.44
N GLU A 168 0.56 -27.21 -2.65
CA GLU A 168 1.58 -27.79 -3.54
C GLU A 168 2.90 -27.01 -3.39
N ASP A 169 4.03 -27.71 -3.15
CA ASP A 169 5.35 -27.10 -2.91
C ASP A 169 5.81 -26.15 -4.01
N LYS A 170 5.40 -26.36 -5.27
CA LYS A 170 5.72 -25.46 -6.38
C LYS A 170 5.36 -23.98 -6.12
N TYR A 171 4.33 -23.73 -5.32
CA TYR A 171 3.95 -22.35 -4.95
C TYR A 171 4.95 -21.76 -3.95
N LEU A 172 5.42 -22.55 -2.99
CA LEU A 172 6.46 -22.11 -2.05
C LEU A 172 7.80 -21.89 -2.76
N ASP A 173 8.15 -22.72 -3.74
CA ASP A 173 9.36 -22.55 -4.54
C ASP A 173 9.33 -21.18 -5.27
N ILE A 174 8.19 -20.80 -5.86
CA ILE A 174 8.05 -19.50 -6.52
C ILE A 174 8.08 -18.36 -5.49
N CYS A 175 7.49 -18.53 -4.30
CA CYS A 175 7.60 -17.55 -3.23
C CYS A 175 9.07 -17.32 -2.85
N GLN A 176 9.85 -18.38 -2.71
CA GLN A 176 11.27 -18.29 -2.39
C GLN A 176 12.05 -17.55 -3.47
N ILE A 177 11.82 -17.87 -4.75
CA ILE A 177 12.44 -17.15 -5.89
C ILE A 177 12.10 -15.66 -5.84
N ALA A 178 10.84 -15.30 -5.58
CA ALA A 178 10.42 -13.90 -5.49
C ALA A 178 11.13 -13.16 -4.35
N ILE A 179 11.32 -13.79 -3.20
CA ILE A 179 12.04 -13.24 -2.05
C ILE A 179 13.54 -13.08 -2.36
N GLU A 180 14.15 -14.09 -2.99
CA GLU A 180 15.56 -14.07 -3.38
C GLU A 180 15.88 -12.95 -4.37
N ASN A 181 14.98 -12.66 -5.30
CA ASN A 181 15.12 -11.55 -6.23
C ASN A 181 15.36 -10.21 -5.51
N PHE A 182 14.65 -9.93 -4.41
CA PHE A 182 14.88 -8.71 -3.63
C PHE A 182 16.26 -8.67 -3.00
N SER A 183 16.72 -9.77 -2.44
CA SER A 183 18.04 -9.89 -1.82
C SER A 183 19.16 -9.71 -2.84
N LEU A 184 19.06 -10.37 -4.00
CA LEU A 184 20.04 -10.28 -5.09
C LEU A 184 20.11 -8.87 -5.71
N LEU A 185 19.00 -8.13 -5.70
CA LEU A 185 18.91 -6.76 -6.21
C LEU A 185 19.30 -5.69 -5.16
N GLY A 186 19.85 -6.09 -4.00
CA GLY A 186 20.36 -5.17 -2.99
C GLY A 186 19.32 -4.71 -1.97
N MET A 187 18.19 -5.42 -1.84
CA MET A 187 17.13 -5.15 -0.86
C MET A 187 16.98 -6.32 0.15
N PRO A 188 18.06 -6.77 0.83
CA PRO A 188 18.00 -7.97 1.66
C PRO A 188 17.07 -7.83 2.88
N GLU A 189 16.92 -6.64 3.46
CA GLU A 189 16.03 -6.43 4.60
C GLU A 189 14.56 -6.57 4.19
N TYR A 190 14.20 -6.05 3.03
CA TYR A 190 12.85 -6.22 2.47
C TYR A 190 12.56 -7.70 2.16
N GLY A 191 13.52 -8.42 1.59
CA GLY A 191 13.40 -9.87 1.40
C GLY A 191 13.16 -10.63 2.71
N LYS A 192 13.91 -10.30 3.78
CA LYS A 192 13.71 -10.88 5.12
C LYS A 192 12.34 -10.57 5.73
N GLU A 193 11.79 -9.39 5.49
CA GLU A 193 10.44 -9.03 5.95
C GLU A 193 9.39 -9.89 5.26
N LEU A 194 9.49 -10.06 3.95
CA LEU A 194 8.58 -10.91 3.18
C LEU A 194 8.73 -12.40 3.56
N GLU A 195 9.94 -12.86 3.85
CA GLU A 195 10.16 -14.23 4.35
C GLU A 195 9.51 -14.46 5.72
N ARG A 196 9.63 -13.49 6.64
CA ARG A 196 8.94 -13.54 7.94
C ARG A 196 7.42 -13.57 7.76
N PHE A 197 6.90 -12.75 6.84
CA PHE A 197 5.48 -12.73 6.51
C PHE A 197 5.02 -14.10 5.96
N LEU A 198 5.74 -14.67 5.00
CA LEU A 198 5.46 -15.99 4.43
C LEU A 198 5.42 -17.08 5.53
N LYS A 199 6.42 -17.10 6.42
CA LYS A 199 6.48 -18.07 7.53
C LYS A 199 5.33 -17.92 8.52
N LYS A 200 4.95 -16.68 8.86
CA LYS A 200 3.83 -16.38 9.76
C LYS A 200 2.49 -16.92 9.22
N GLN A 201 2.29 -16.89 7.92
CA GLN A 201 1.03 -17.30 7.30
C GLN A 201 0.95 -18.81 6.99
N ASN A 202 2.08 -19.51 6.97
CA ASN A 202 2.14 -20.95 6.66
C ASN A 202 2.40 -21.85 7.89
N GLY A 203 2.57 -21.27 9.08
CA GLY A 203 2.79 -21.99 10.35
C GLY A 203 1.56 -22.00 11.20
#